data_e6518c2d86c6750b6dc5dda26810b9a2
#
_entry.id   e6518c2d86c6750b6dc5dda26810b9a2
#
_cell.length_a   1.000
_cell.length_b   1.000
_cell.length_c   1.000
_cell.angle_alpha   90.00
_cell.angle_beta   90.00
_cell.angle_gamma   90.00
#
_symmetry.space_group_name_H-M   'P 1'
#
loop_
_entity.id
_entity.type
_entity.pdbx_description
1 polymer ?
#
loop_
_entity_poly.entity_id
_entity_poly.type
_entity_poly.pdbx_seq_one_letter_code
_entity_poly.pdbx_strand_id
1 'polypeptide(L)'
;MAAPVLALKDVRLADGPNLMFDGVDIGLEPRVRACLVGRNGAGKSTLMRILSGAISADEGERTISPGLRIVMVEQEPAVTGATLADYAASGGAARHEAEASLQAFGLDPAQGTTGLSGGERRRAALARAFALDPDVILLDEPTNHLDIFAIEILEQRLLASRAALLVVSHDRAFLTRVTQRCFWLENRLVRRLDKGFSEFDDWTDRITAAEAEELRRLSKAIEREEYWMARGVQGRRARNEGRRRNLLALRAERAETLRLARGELSMGLASSGTSGKRVIEAKNLAKAYGGRTLIKSFSTRILRGDRVAIVGPNGAGKT
;
A
#
# COMPACT_ATOMS: atom_id res chain seq x y z
N MET A 1 24.90 2.25 6.16
CA MET A 1 23.61 2.72 5.60
C MET A 1 23.64 4.24 5.60
N ALA A 2 23.11 4.88 4.56
CA ALA A 2 22.97 6.35 4.56
C ALA A 2 21.92 6.74 5.60
N ALA A 3 22.08 7.93 6.22
CA ALA A 3 21.08 8.46 7.12
C ALA A 3 19.75 8.71 6.37
N PRO A 4 18.58 8.44 6.96
CA PRO A 4 17.30 8.72 6.34
C PRO A 4 17.09 10.23 6.16
N VAL A 5 16.56 10.63 5.02
CA VAL A 5 16.18 12.04 4.76
C VAL A 5 14.81 12.37 5.32
N LEU A 6 13.96 11.36 5.47
CA LEU A 6 12.63 11.45 6.09
C LEU A 6 12.43 10.21 6.96
N ALA A 7 12.08 10.39 8.23
CA ALA A 7 11.88 9.28 9.14
C ALA A 7 10.77 9.57 10.17
N LEU A 8 10.15 8.50 10.63
CA LEU A 8 9.31 8.44 11.82
C LEU A 8 9.99 7.52 12.82
N LYS A 9 9.95 7.89 14.11
CA LYS A 9 10.52 7.13 15.22
C LYS A 9 9.51 7.04 16.36
N ASP A 10 9.26 5.82 16.81
CA ASP A 10 8.34 5.47 17.92
C ASP A 10 6.97 6.14 17.77
N VAL A 11 6.43 6.18 16.54
CA VAL A 11 5.17 6.88 16.26
C VAL A 11 3.99 6.08 16.77
N ARG A 12 3.13 6.75 17.56
CA ARG A 12 1.84 6.24 18.01
C ARG A 12 0.72 7.15 17.53
N LEU A 13 -0.37 6.54 17.14
CA LEU A 13 -1.59 7.22 16.71
C LEU A 13 -2.81 6.39 17.08
N ALA A 14 -3.82 7.04 17.66
CA ALA A 14 -5.13 6.44 17.89
C ALA A 14 -6.23 7.18 17.10
N ASP A 15 -7.21 6.43 16.62
CA ASP A 15 -8.45 6.96 16.05
C ASP A 15 -9.59 6.64 17.02
N GLY A 16 -9.91 7.61 17.87
CA GLY A 16 -10.81 7.42 19.01
C GLY A 16 -10.30 6.32 19.95
N PRO A 17 -11.09 5.26 20.22
CA PRO A 17 -10.66 4.16 21.10
C PRO A 17 -9.72 3.16 20.40
N ASN A 18 -9.52 3.29 19.09
CA ASN A 18 -8.77 2.31 18.30
C ASN A 18 -7.33 2.78 18.11
N LEU A 19 -6.37 2.07 18.72
CA LEU A 19 -4.96 2.29 18.47
C LEU A 19 -4.61 1.83 17.05
N MET A 20 -4.14 2.77 16.21
CA MET A 20 -3.79 2.52 14.81
C MET A 20 -2.31 2.18 14.65
N PHE A 21 -1.43 2.90 15.35
CA PHE A 21 0.02 2.67 15.39
C PHE A 21 0.51 2.57 16.82
N ASP A 22 1.49 1.69 17.07
CA ASP A 22 2.02 1.40 18.40
C ASP A 22 3.57 1.29 18.36
N GLY A 23 4.23 2.42 18.17
CA GLY A 23 5.69 2.47 18.05
C GLY A 23 6.18 2.18 16.63
N VAL A 24 5.66 2.91 15.64
CA VAL A 24 6.06 2.73 14.24
C VAL A 24 7.38 3.45 13.97
N ASP A 25 8.35 2.68 13.44
CA ASP A 25 9.61 3.17 12.90
C ASP A 25 9.64 2.97 11.38
N ILE A 26 9.90 4.05 10.64
CA ILE A 26 10.11 4.00 9.19
C ILE A 26 11.09 5.09 8.78
N GLY A 27 12.03 4.74 7.87
CA GLY A 27 13.01 5.70 7.36
C GLY A 27 13.22 5.53 5.87
N LEU A 28 13.22 6.64 5.16
CA LEU A 28 13.53 6.73 3.74
C LEU A 28 14.91 7.33 3.57
N GLU A 29 15.86 6.55 3.05
CA GLU A 29 17.18 7.03 2.65
C GLU A 29 17.10 7.74 1.29
N PRO A 30 18.10 8.60 0.95
CA PRO A 30 18.14 9.26 -0.35
C PRO A 30 18.06 8.26 -1.51
N ARG A 31 17.23 8.55 -2.51
CA ARG A 31 17.06 7.74 -3.74
C ARG A 31 16.55 6.33 -3.53
N VAL A 32 16.12 5.96 -2.34
CA VAL A 32 15.50 4.65 -2.11
C VAL A 32 14.13 4.60 -2.78
N ARG A 33 13.82 3.47 -3.41
CA ARG A 33 12.47 3.20 -3.93
C ARG A 33 11.84 2.09 -3.09
N ALA A 34 10.90 2.48 -2.24
CA ALA A 34 10.25 1.58 -1.32
C ALA A 34 8.75 1.45 -1.59
N CYS A 35 8.16 0.31 -1.26
CA CYS A 35 6.71 0.15 -1.14
C CYS A 35 6.30 0.03 0.33
N LEU A 36 5.08 0.46 0.61
CA LEU A 36 4.39 0.21 1.87
C LEU A 36 3.23 -0.76 1.61
N VAL A 37 3.34 -1.95 2.16
CA VAL A 37 2.38 -3.04 2.01
C VAL A 37 1.67 -3.27 3.34
N GLY A 38 0.42 -3.69 3.29
CA GLY A 38 -0.38 -4.00 4.47
C GLY A 38 -1.85 -4.19 4.10
N ARG A 39 -2.63 -4.73 5.02
CA ARG A 39 -4.08 -4.98 4.80
C ARG A 39 -4.84 -3.68 4.55
N ASN A 40 -5.99 -3.79 3.90
CA ASN A 40 -6.90 -2.64 3.77
C ASN A 40 -7.38 -2.22 5.15
N GLY A 41 -7.38 -0.90 5.40
CA GLY A 41 -7.70 -0.34 6.71
C GLY A 41 -6.56 -0.40 7.75
N ALA A 42 -5.36 -0.92 7.41
CA ALA A 42 -4.23 -0.96 8.34
C ALA A 42 -3.61 0.42 8.64
N GLY A 43 -4.03 1.49 7.92
CA GLY A 43 -3.52 2.84 8.14
C GLY A 43 -2.41 3.27 7.17
N LYS A 44 -2.22 2.59 6.03
CA LYS A 44 -1.17 2.94 5.05
C LYS A 44 -1.23 4.42 4.61
N SER A 45 -2.41 4.89 4.19
CA SER A 45 -2.61 6.29 3.79
C SER A 45 -2.40 7.27 4.96
N THR A 46 -2.81 6.88 6.17
CA THR A 46 -2.59 7.65 7.39
C THR A 46 -1.10 7.79 7.69
N LEU A 47 -0.33 6.68 7.59
CA LEU A 47 1.12 6.70 7.79
C LEU A 47 1.81 7.61 6.75
N MET A 48 1.37 7.58 5.49
CA MET A 48 1.88 8.47 4.45
C MET A 48 1.56 9.93 4.73
N ARG A 49 0.37 10.24 5.28
CA ARG A 49 0.01 11.61 5.70
C ARG A 49 0.83 12.09 6.88
N ILE A 50 1.21 11.22 7.83
CA ILE A 50 2.15 11.56 8.90
C ILE A 50 3.54 11.84 8.30
N LEU A 51 4.03 10.98 7.40
CA LEU A 51 5.31 11.18 6.72
C LEU A 51 5.35 12.49 5.94
N SER A 52 4.28 12.85 5.22
CA SER A 52 4.20 14.12 4.50
C SER A 52 4.10 15.34 5.44
N GLY A 53 3.65 15.14 6.67
CA GLY A 53 3.37 16.22 7.63
C GLY A 53 1.97 16.81 7.52
N ALA A 54 1.08 16.16 6.75
CA ALA A 54 -0.32 16.58 6.62
C ALA A 54 -1.12 16.35 7.91
N ILE A 55 -0.74 15.35 8.71
CA ILE A 55 -1.28 15.10 10.04
C ILE A 55 -0.14 14.87 11.03
N SER A 56 -0.38 15.20 12.31
CA SER A 56 0.54 14.91 13.41
C SER A 56 0.20 13.58 14.05
N ALA A 57 1.21 12.87 14.56
CA ALA A 57 1.01 11.72 15.43
C ALA A 57 0.71 12.19 16.87
N ASP A 58 0.15 11.27 17.69
CA ASP A 58 -0.09 11.56 19.11
C ASP A 58 1.23 11.53 19.91
N GLU A 59 2.12 10.57 19.59
CA GLU A 59 3.44 10.42 20.18
C GLU A 59 4.48 10.05 19.12
N GLY A 60 5.75 10.21 19.44
CA GLY A 60 6.89 9.90 18.56
C GLY A 60 7.43 11.12 17.84
N GLU A 61 8.41 10.89 16.99
CA GLU A 61 9.13 11.95 16.28
C GLU A 61 9.07 11.78 14.78
N ARG A 62 8.84 12.88 14.06
CA ARG A 62 9.04 12.99 12.62
C ARG A 62 10.29 13.80 12.33
N THR A 63 11.29 13.16 11.73
CA THR A 63 12.54 13.79 11.34
C THR A 63 12.57 14.04 9.85
N ILE A 64 12.97 15.23 9.43
CA ILE A 64 13.10 15.64 8.03
C ILE A 64 14.42 16.38 7.85
N SER A 65 15.16 16.08 6.79
CA SER A 65 16.36 16.83 6.43
C SER A 65 16.00 18.28 6.03
N PRO A 66 16.78 19.28 6.45
CA PRO A 66 16.51 20.67 6.13
C PRO A 66 16.42 20.92 4.61
N GLY A 67 15.43 21.72 4.19
CA GLY A 67 15.25 22.09 2.78
C GLY A 67 14.65 21.03 1.88
N LEU A 68 14.25 19.87 2.41
CA LEU A 68 13.69 18.76 1.65
C LEU A 68 12.31 19.09 1.10
N ARG A 69 12.11 18.87 -0.20
CA ARG A 69 10.80 18.99 -0.86
C ARG A 69 10.11 17.65 -0.91
N ILE A 70 9.02 17.51 -0.15
CA ILE A 70 8.18 16.31 -0.13
C ILE A 70 6.91 16.59 -0.95
N VAL A 71 6.58 15.69 -1.87
CA VAL A 71 5.32 15.72 -2.61
C VAL A 71 4.54 14.44 -2.36
N MET A 72 3.29 14.57 -1.97
CA MET A 72 2.35 13.46 -1.82
C MET A 72 1.26 13.54 -2.88
N VAL A 73 1.00 12.42 -3.55
CA VAL A 73 -0.15 12.24 -4.43
C VAL A 73 -1.14 11.30 -3.72
N GLU A 74 -2.24 11.87 -3.27
CA GLU A 74 -3.30 11.13 -2.56
C GLU A 74 -4.10 10.24 -3.51
N GLN A 75 -4.85 9.28 -2.96
CA GLN A 75 -5.69 8.35 -3.71
C GLN A 75 -6.73 9.05 -4.59
N GLU A 76 -7.31 10.16 -4.13
CA GLU A 76 -8.26 10.98 -4.87
C GLU A 76 -7.77 12.44 -4.91
N PRO A 77 -6.90 12.79 -5.88
CA PRO A 77 -6.36 14.12 -5.94
C PRO A 77 -7.42 15.15 -6.36
N ALA A 78 -7.50 16.25 -5.62
CA ALA A 78 -8.27 17.41 -6.01
C ALA A 78 -7.49 18.21 -7.07
N VAL A 79 -8.08 18.38 -8.26
CA VAL A 79 -7.52 19.18 -9.34
C VAL A 79 -8.28 20.49 -9.41
N THR A 80 -7.60 21.60 -9.11
CA THR A 80 -8.17 22.93 -9.01
C THR A 80 -7.43 23.92 -9.94
N GLY A 81 -8.05 25.05 -10.25
CA GLY A 81 -7.48 26.05 -11.17
C GLY A 81 -8.30 26.19 -12.44
N ALA A 82 -7.96 27.15 -13.31
CA ALA A 82 -8.64 27.36 -14.57
C ALA A 82 -8.24 26.31 -15.62
N THR A 83 -6.95 26.02 -15.71
CA THR A 83 -6.37 25.06 -16.63
C THR A 83 -5.51 24.02 -15.91
N LEU A 84 -5.19 22.93 -16.59
CA LEU A 84 -4.24 21.92 -16.07
C LEU A 84 -2.85 22.50 -15.88
N ALA A 85 -2.42 23.45 -16.75
CA ALA A 85 -1.14 24.13 -16.59
C ALA A 85 -1.11 24.96 -15.30
N ASP A 86 -2.20 25.66 -14.97
CA ASP A 86 -2.30 26.44 -13.72
C ASP A 86 -2.26 25.50 -12.49
N TYR A 87 -2.97 24.38 -12.56
CA TYR A 87 -2.92 23.36 -11.52
C TYR A 87 -1.51 22.79 -11.33
N ALA A 88 -0.84 22.40 -12.41
CA ALA A 88 0.49 21.78 -12.32
C ALA A 88 1.56 22.77 -11.84
N ALA A 89 1.44 24.05 -12.19
CA ALA A 89 2.35 25.11 -11.73
C ALA A 89 2.06 25.57 -10.29
N SER A 90 0.87 25.33 -9.74
CA SER A 90 0.42 25.85 -8.43
C SER A 90 1.30 25.44 -7.25
N GLY A 91 2.15 24.42 -7.40
CA GLY A 91 3.08 23.96 -6.37
C GLY A 91 4.44 24.67 -6.38
N GLY A 92 4.65 25.65 -7.28
CA GLY A 92 5.92 26.37 -7.43
C GLY A 92 6.83 25.84 -8.52
N ALA A 93 6.34 24.94 -9.39
CA ALA A 93 7.05 24.56 -10.61
C ALA A 93 7.01 25.69 -11.64
N ALA A 94 8.05 25.81 -12.46
CA ALA A 94 8.02 26.73 -13.59
C ALA A 94 6.93 26.29 -14.59
N ARG A 95 6.24 27.25 -15.23
CA ARG A 95 5.12 26.94 -16.12
C ARG A 95 5.51 25.98 -17.25
N HIS A 96 6.66 26.19 -17.85
CA HIS A 96 7.16 25.34 -18.94
C HIS A 96 7.45 23.90 -18.48
N GLU A 97 7.92 23.71 -17.23
CA GLU A 97 8.13 22.37 -16.64
C GLU A 97 6.79 21.67 -16.34
N ALA A 98 5.82 22.44 -15.84
CA ALA A 98 4.45 21.95 -15.61
C ALA A 98 3.79 21.51 -16.92
N GLU A 99 3.89 22.32 -17.98
CA GLU A 99 3.34 22.01 -19.32
C GLU A 99 4.05 20.79 -19.94
N ALA A 100 5.36 20.71 -19.88
CA ALA A 100 6.13 19.57 -20.38
C ALA A 100 5.78 18.27 -19.61
N SER A 101 5.59 18.35 -18.29
CA SER A 101 5.19 17.21 -17.49
C SER A 101 3.78 16.74 -17.83
N LEU A 102 2.81 17.65 -18.01
CA LEU A 102 1.44 17.32 -18.45
C LEU A 102 1.43 16.61 -19.81
N GLN A 103 2.15 17.17 -20.79
CA GLN A 103 2.27 16.58 -22.12
C GLN A 103 2.89 15.16 -22.07
N ALA A 104 3.89 14.94 -21.22
CA ALA A 104 4.49 13.64 -21.05
C ALA A 104 3.49 12.59 -20.49
N PHE A 105 2.48 13.03 -19.71
CA PHE A 105 1.37 12.19 -19.26
C PHE A 105 0.17 12.20 -20.22
N GLY A 106 0.34 12.73 -21.44
CA GLY A 106 -0.69 12.76 -22.49
C GLY A 106 -1.87 13.66 -22.17
N LEU A 107 -1.62 14.78 -21.49
CA LEU A 107 -2.63 15.80 -21.15
C LEU A 107 -2.34 17.09 -21.91
N ASP A 108 -3.41 17.78 -22.34
CA ASP A 108 -3.31 19.13 -22.90
C ASP A 108 -3.20 20.15 -21.75
N PRO A 109 -2.11 20.93 -21.64
CA PRO A 109 -1.96 21.94 -20.62
C PRO A 109 -3.06 23.01 -20.60
N ALA A 110 -3.67 23.31 -21.77
CA ALA A 110 -4.74 24.28 -21.89
C ALA A 110 -6.12 23.74 -21.50
N GLN A 111 -6.26 22.44 -21.29
CA GLN A 111 -7.51 21.81 -20.87
C GLN A 111 -7.99 22.37 -19.53
N GLY A 112 -9.30 22.65 -19.41
CA GLY A 112 -9.93 23.07 -18.16
C GLY A 112 -9.92 21.95 -17.10
N THR A 113 -9.97 22.35 -15.83
CA THR A 113 -9.96 21.41 -14.70
C THR A 113 -11.34 20.82 -14.39
N THR A 114 -12.41 21.31 -15.00
CA THR A 114 -13.77 20.82 -14.81
C THR A 114 -14.08 19.66 -15.74
N GLY A 115 -14.85 18.67 -15.23
CA GLY A 115 -15.28 17.52 -16.05
C GLY A 115 -14.21 16.46 -16.34
N LEU A 116 -13.06 16.52 -15.68
CA LEU A 116 -12.01 15.54 -15.84
C LEU A 116 -12.45 14.14 -15.36
N SER A 117 -12.10 13.12 -16.13
CA SER A 117 -12.20 11.72 -15.70
C SER A 117 -11.25 11.42 -14.52
N GLY A 118 -11.51 10.34 -13.79
CA GLY A 118 -10.62 9.91 -12.71
C GLY A 118 -9.18 9.68 -13.18
N GLY A 119 -9.00 9.11 -14.37
CA GLY A 119 -7.69 8.90 -14.97
C GLY A 119 -6.98 10.19 -15.36
N GLU A 120 -7.68 11.19 -15.88
CA GLU A 120 -7.10 12.51 -16.19
C GLU A 120 -6.69 13.25 -14.92
N ARG A 121 -7.53 13.24 -13.89
CA ARG A 121 -7.19 13.83 -12.58
C ARG A 121 -5.93 13.19 -11.99
N ARG A 122 -5.84 11.86 -12.07
CA ARG A 122 -4.66 11.12 -11.57
C ARG A 122 -3.41 11.48 -12.36
N ARG A 123 -3.48 11.48 -13.69
CA ARG A 123 -2.35 11.88 -14.55
C ARG A 123 -1.92 13.32 -14.32
N ALA A 124 -2.86 14.24 -14.13
CA ALA A 124 -2.56 15.63 -13.81
C ALA A 124 -1.84 15.77 -12.46
N ALA A 125 -2.28 15.04 -11.43
CA ALA A 125 -1.63 15.07 -10.12
C ALA A 125 -0.21 14.48 -10.17
N LEU A 126 0.00 13.41 -10.92
CA LEU A 126 1.33 12.85 -11.15
C LEU A 126 2.21 13.83 -11.93
N ALA A 127 1.69 14.43 -12.99
CA ALA A 127 2.41 15.45 -13.76
C ALA A 127 2.86 16.63 -12.88
N ARG A 128 1.98 17.13 -12.01
CA ARG A 128 2.33 18.16 -11.02
C ARG A 128 3.44 17.69 -10.08
N ALA A 129 3.33 16.46 -9.56
CA ALA A 129 4.34 15.92 -8.65
C ALA A 129 5.74 15.86 -9.28
N PHE A 130 5.85 15.45 -10.53
CA PHE A 130 7.13 15.41 -11.25
C PHE A 130 7.62 16.78 -11.71
N ALA A 131 6.74 17.73 -12.00
CA ALA A 131 7.13 19.10 -12.36
C ALA A 131 7.80 19.85 -11.20
N LEU A 132 7.53 19.44 -9.96
CA LEU A 132 8.10 20.05 -8.76
C LEU A 132 9.55 19.61 -8.47
N ASP A 133 10.06 18.62 -9.19
CA ASP A 133 11.37 17.99 -8.93
C ASP A 133 11.62 17.73 -7.43
N PRO A 134 10.81 16.87 -6.78
CA PRO A 134 10.87 16.66 -5.35
C PRO A 134 12.04 15.77 -4.93
N ASP A 135 12.49 15.91 -3.68
CA ASP A 135 13.46 15.01 -3.06
C ASP A 135 12.80 13.71 -2.55
N VAL A 136 11.52 13.78 -2.18
CA VAL A 136 10.71 12.63 -1.74
C VAL A 136 9.34 12.66 -2.41
N ILE A 137 8.97 11.51 -2.98
CA ILE A 137 7.65 11.28 -3.59
C ILE A 137 6.91 10.23 -2.78
N LEU A 138 5.71 10.59 -2.31
CA LEU A 138 4.79 9.67 -1.63
C LEU A 138 3.58 9.44 -2.54
N LEU A 139 3.36 8.18 -2.97
CA LEU A 139 2.28 7.84 -3.91
C LEU A 139 1.29 6.87 -3.26
N ASP A 140 0.05 7.30 -3.12
CA ASP A 140 -1.03 6.46 -2.59
C ASP A 140 -1.90 5.93 -3.74
N GLU A 141 -1.81 4.63 -4.02
CA GLU A 141 -2.51 3.91 -5.09
C GLU A 141 -2.39 4.61 -6.47
N PRO A 142 -1.17 4.93 -6.96
CA PRO A 142 -0.99 5.74 -8.16
C PRO A 142 -1.48 5.06 -9.45
N THR A 143 -1.57 3.74 -9.48
CA THR A 143 -1.99 2.95 -10.66
C THR A 143 -3.50 2.90 -10.84
N ASN A 144 -4.30 3.25 -9.81
CA ASN A 144 -5.75 3.26 -9.91
C ASN A 144 -6.24 4.24 -10.98
N HIS A 145 -7.19 3.80 -11.79
CA HIS A 145 -7.76 4.57 -12.91
C HIS A 145 -6.78 4.93 -14.03
N LEU A 146 -5.53 4.45 -14.00
CA LEU A 146 -4.60 4.57 -15.11
C LEU A 146 -4.81 3.42 -16.11
N ASP A 147 -4.58 3.70 -17.38
CA ASP A 147 -4.43 2.67 -18.39
C ASP A 147 -2.96 2.17 -18.44
N ILE A 148 -2.72 1.12 -19.18
CA ILE A 148 -1.40 0.48 -19.25
C ILE A 148 -0.32 1.44 -19.75
N PHE A 149 -0.64 2.35 -20.68
CA PHE A 149 0.32 3.31 -21.22
C PHE A 149 0.70 4.36 -20.16
N ALA A 150 -0.28 4.85 -19.40
CA ALA A 150 -0.03 5.79 -18.31
C ALA A 150 0.79 5.14 -17.17
N ILE A 151 0.57 3.83 -16.89
CA ILE A 151 1.38 3.08 -15.92
C ILE A 151 2.82 2.96 -16.42
N GLU A 152 3.05 2.64 -17.69
CA GLU A 152 4.40 2.57 -18.28
C GLU A 152 5.13 3.91 -18.20
N ILE A 153 4.45 5.01 -18.50
CA ILE A 153 5.02 6.37 -18.37
C ILE A 153 5.40 6.63 -16.90
N LEU A 154 4.51 6.29 -15.96
CA LEU A 154 4.78 6.45 -14.53
C LEU A 154 6.00 5.66 -14.09
N GLU A 155 6.10 4.38 -14.47
CA GLU A 155 7.24 3.52 -14.18
C GLU A 155 8.57 4.14 -14.70
N GLN A 156 8.61 4.55 -15.97
CA GLN A 156 9.78 5.17 -16.56
C GLN A 156 10.21 6.44 -15.82
N ARG A 157 9.22 7.30 -15.46
CA ARG A 157 9.48 8.53 -14.70
C ARG A 157 10.03 8.25 -13.30
N LEU A 158 9.45 7.26 -12.59
CA LEU A 158 9.92 6.87 -11.25
C LEU A 158 11.33 6.26 -11.30
N LEU A 159 11.62 5.44 -12.30
CA LEU A 159 12.95 4.83 -12.47
C LEU A 159 14.04 5.87 -12.82
N ALA A 160 13.68 6.90 -13.57
CA ALA A 160 14.58 8.00 -13.94
C ALA A 160 14.75 9.04 -12.81
N SER A 161 13.80 9.12 -11.87
CA SER A 161 13.82 10.08 -10.77
C SER A 161 14.94 9.80 -9.77
N ARG A 162 15.51 10.88 -9.22
CA ARG A 162 16.46 10.82 -8.09
C ARG A 162 15.77 10.95 -6.73
N ALA A 163 14.49 11.21 -6.70
CA ALA A 163 13.72 11.29 -5.47
C ALA A 163 13.70 9.96 -4.70
N ALA A 164 13.66 10.02 -3.39
CA ALA A 164 13.25 8.89 -2.59
C ALA A 164 11.74 8.64 -2.82
N LEU A 165 11.35 7.38 -2.99
CA LEU A 165 9.98 6.98 -3.27
C LEU A 165 9.42 6.11 -2.16
N LEU A 166 8.20 6.43 -1.71
CA LEU A 166 7.36 5.49 -0.98
C LEU A 166 6.03 5.35 -1.72
N VAL A 167 5.70 4.14 -2.11
CA VAL A 167 4.47 3.86 -2.86
C VAL A 167 3.61 2.81 -2.17
N VAL A 168 2.32 3.08 -2.10
CA VAL A 168 1.27 2.09 -1.78
C VAL A 168 0.60 1.73 -3.09
N SER A 169 0.53 0.44 -3.43
CA SER A 169 -0.22 -0.03 -4.59
C SER A 169 -0.65 -1.49 -4.42
N HIS A 170 -1.75 -1.85 -5.06
CA HIS A 170 -2.21 -3.24 -5.23
C HIS A 170 -1.68 -3.88 -6.51
N ASP A 171 -1.05 -3.12 -7.39
CA ASP A 171 -0.44 -3.64 -8.62
C ASP A 171 0.94 -4.25 -8.32
N ARG A 172 0.95 -5.57 -8.19
CA ARG A 172 2.15 -6.36 -7.88
C ARG A 172 3.23 -6.25 -8.97
N ALA A 173 2.83 -6.17 -10.23
CA ALA A 173 3.75 -6.05 -11.34
C ALA A 173 4.46 -4.70 -11.33
N PHE A 174 3.72 -3.62 -11.08
CA PHE A 174 4.24 -2.28 -10.88
C PHE A 174 5.24 -2.23 -9.69
N LEU A 175 4.83 -2.74 -8.52
CA LEU A 175 5.70 -2.76 -7.33
C LEU A 175 7.00 -3.52 -7.59
N THR A 176 6.93 -4.68 -8.24
CA THR A 176 8.11 -5.50 -8.56
C THR A 176 9.09 -4.77 -9.46
N ARG A 177 8.60 -3.97 -10.43
CA ARG A 177 9.46 -3.23 -11.35
C ARG A 177 10.09 -1.99 -10.74
N VAL A 178 9.37 -1.30 -9.86
CA VAL A 178 9.76 0.03 -9.38
C VAL A 178 10.52 -0.03 -8.06
N THR A 179 10.20 -0.99 -7.16
CA THR A 179 10.68 -0.94 -5.78
C THR A 179 11.88 -1.84 -5.51
N GLN A 180 12.73 -1.41 -4.56
CA GLN A 180 13.94 -2.09 -4.11
C GLN A 180 13.89 -2.47 -2.64
N ARG A 181 12.86 -1.97 -1.92
CA ARG A 181 12.65 -2.18 -0.50
C ARG A 181 11.17 -2.29 -0.21
N CYS A 182 10.82 -3.05 0.83
CA CYS A 182 9.44 -3.13 1.29
C CYS A 182 9.34 -2.76 2.76
N PHE A 183 8.29 -2.03 3.09
CA PHE A 183 7.80 -1.84 4.44
C PHE A 183 6.47 -2.59 4.58
N TRP A 184 6.36 -3.41 5.59
CA TRP A 184 5.14 -4.17 5.88
C TRP A 184 4.46 -3.64 7.12
N LEU A 185 3.34 -2.96 6.93
CA LEU A 185 2.51 -2.47 8.01
C LEU A 185 1.53 -3.59 8.42
N GLU A 186 1.81 -4.20 9.54
CA GLU A 186 0.99 -5.24 10.14
C GLU A 186 1.00 -5.11 11.66
N ASN A 187 -0.14 -5.43 12.28
CA ASN A 187 -0.29 -5.43 13.73
C ASN A 187 0.17 -4.11 14.38
N ARG A 188 -0.12 -2.96 13.73
CA ARG A 188 0.21 -1.60 14.19
C ARG A 188 1.69 -1.24 14.18
N LEU A 189 2.52 -2.13 13.63
CA LEU A 189 3.97 -1.96 13.52
C LEU A 189 4.40 -2.00 12.05
N VAL A 190 5.56 -1.45 11.77
CA VAL A 190 6.18 -1.52 10.45
C VAL A 190 7.41 -2.42 10.51
N ARG A 191 7.45 -3.42 9.64
CA ARG A 191 8.63 -4.27 9.44
C ARG A 191 9.29 -3.90 8.12
N ARG A 192 10.59 -3.96 8.07
CA ARG A 192 11.40 -3.60 6.90
C ARG A 192 12.02 -4.83 6.25
N LEU A 193 11.89 -4.92 4.94
CA LEU A 193 12.61 -5.85 4.08
C LEU A 193 13.53 -5.04 3.16
N ASP A 194 14.85 -5.25 3.25
CA ASP A 194 15.86 -4.58 2.42
C ASP A 194 16.04 -5.27 1.06
N LYS A 195 14.92 -5.66 0.44
CA LYS A 195 14.82 -6.27 -0.87
C LYS A 195 13.55 -5.80 -1.58
N GLY A 196 13.50 -5.95 -2.90
CA GLY A 196 12.36 -5.57 -3.72
C GLY A 196 11.12 -6.43 -3.47
N PHE A 197 10.01 -5.98 -4.02
CA PHE A 197 8.70 -6.60 -3.81
C PHE A 197 8.62 -8.07 -4.30
N SER A 198 9.48 -8.48 -5.23
CA SER A 198 9.54 -9.88 -5.68
C SER A 198 9.82 -10.91 -4.58
N GLU A 199 10.49 -10.50 -3.49
CA GLU A 199 10.81 -11.38 -2.36
C GLU A 199 9.86 -11.21 -1.16
N PHE A 200 8.86 -10.36 -1.31
CA PHE A 200 7.96 -9.99 -0.22
C PHE A 200 7.14 -11.18 0.29
N ASP A 201 6.54 -11.96 -0.60
CA ASP A 201 5.69 -13.10 -0.21
C ASP A 201 6.50 -14.17 0.54
N ASP A 202 7.64 -14.58 -0.02
CA ASP A 202 8.51 -15.57 0.64
C ASP A 202 9.02 -15.09 2.00
N TRP A 203 9.22 -13.77 2.13
CA TRP A 203 9.65 -13.19 3.39
C TRP A 203 8.53 -13.15 4.43
N THR A 204 7.32 -12.77 4.05
CA THR A 204 6.16 -12.75 4.95
C THR A 204 5.78 -14.16 5.38
N ASP A 205 5.83 -15.15 4.48
CA ASP A 205 5.55 -16.55 4.80
C ASP A 205 6.53 -17.09 5.84
N ARG A 206 7.82 -16.76 5.71
CA ARG A 206 8.84 -17.13 6.70
C ARG A 206 8.59 -16.52 8.07
N ILE A 207 8.24 -15.23 8.12
CA ILE A 207 7.94 -14.54 9.40
C ILE A 207 6.71 -15.18 10.04
N THR A 208 5.63 -15.33 9.29
CA THR A 208 4.37 -15.90 9.79
C THR A 208 4.56 -17.35 10.29
N ALA A 209 5.35 -18.15 9.57
CA ALA A 209 5.68 -19.51 9.99
C ALA A 209 6.50 -19.53 11.29
N ALA A 210 7.48 -18.64 11.42
CA ALA A 210 8.30 -18.52 12.63
C ALA A 210 7.46 -18.08 13.84
N GLU A 211 6.57 -17.10 13.68
CA GLU A 211 5.64 -16.66 14.72
C GLU A 211 4.66 -17.77 15.15
N ALA A 212 4.13 -18.53 14.17
CA ALA A 212 3.26 -19.66 14.46
C ALA A 212 3.98 -20.77 15.23
N GLU A 213 5.23 -21.06 14.91
CA GLU A 213 6.04 -22.06 15.62
C GLU A 213 6.38 -21.59 17.04
N GLU A 214 6.70 -20.30 17.23
CA GLU A 214 6.94 -19.74 18.56
C GLU A 214 5.69 -19.81 19.45
N LEU A 215 4.52 -19.49 18.91
CA LEU A 215 3.24 -19.65 19.62
C LEU A 215 2.96 -21.10 20.00
N ARG A 216 3.29 -22.07 19.13
CA ARG A 216 3.18 -23.50 19.44
C ARG A 216 4.15 -23.91 20.54
N ARG A 217 5.38 -23.40 20.51
CA ARG A 217 6.40 -23.66 21.54
C ARG A 217 5.95 -23.15 22.89
N LEU A 218 5.48 -21.89 22.95
CA LEU A 218 4.95 -21.28 24.18
C LEU A 218 3.74 -22.04 24.73
N SER A 219 2.80 -22.43 23.85
CA SER A 219 1.62 -23.22 24.24
C SER A 219 2.00 -24.55 24.87
N LYS A 220 2.93 -25.31 24.24
CA LYS A 220 3.44 -26.57 24.80
C LYS A 220 4.19 -26.38 26.13
N ALA A 221 4.93 -25.28 26.28
CA ALA A 221 5.60 -24.95 27.54
C ALA A 221 4.58 -24.68 28.67
N ILE A 222 3.53 -23.91 28.38
CA ILE A 222 2.44 -23.64 29.31
C ILE A 222 1.74 -24.93 29.72
N GLU A 223 1.36 -25.80 28.77
CA GLU A 223 0.71 -27.09 29.04
C GLU A 223 1.57 -28.00 29.96
N ARG A 224 2.88 -28.02 29.76
CA ARG A 224 3.80 -28.79 30.63
C ARG A 224 3.80 -28.23 32.05
N GLU A 225 3.89 -26.92 32.24
CA GLU A 225 3.91 -26.33 33.60
C GLU A 225 2.55 -26.51 34.28
N GLU A 226 1.43 -26.38 33.56
CA GLU A 226 0.08 -26.63 34.08
C GLU A 226 -0.10 -28.10 34.51
N TYR A 227 0.37 -29.04 33.68
CA TYR A 227 0.34 -30.49 34.01
C TYR A 227 1.12 -30.79 35.28
N TRP A 228 2.32 -30.20 35.47
CA TRP A 228 3.09 -30.38 36.68
C TRP A 228 2.44 -29.73 37.92
N MET A 229 1.81 -28.60 37.76
CA MET A 229 1.08 -27.94 38.86
C MET A 229 -0.16 -28.71 39.29
N ALA A 230 -0.89 -29.32 38.34
CA ALA A 230 -2.11 -30.09 38.61
C ALA A 230 -1.83 -31.41 39.37
N ARG A 231 -0.67 -32.02 39.15
CA ARG A 231 -0.29 -33.30 39.79
C ARG A 231 0.28 -33.17 41.19
N GLY A 232 0.29 -31.97 41.79
CA GLY A 232 0.49 -31.75 43.22
C GLY A 232 1.66 -32.53 43.81
N VAL A 233 2.89 -32.36 43.31
CA VAL A 233 4.07 -32.88 43.97
C VAL A 233 4.25 -32.12 45.27
N GLN A 234 3.93 -32.75 46.42
CA GLN A 234 4.14 -32.22 47.76
C GLN A 234 5.64 -32.04 47.99
N GLY A 235 6.23 -31.00 47.51
CA GLY A 235 7.65 -30.73 47.61
C GLY A 235 7.97 -29.24 47.64
N ARG A 236 8.23 -28.71 48.80
CA ARG A 236 8.79 -27.35 49.14
C ARG A 236 8.09 -26.18 48.47
N ARG A 237 7.36 -25.38 49.26
CA ARG A 237 6.66 -24.13 48.84
C ARG A 237 7.47 -23.23 47.91
N ALA A 238 8.76 -23.06 48.16
CA ALA A 238 9.66 -22.22 47.35
C ALA A 238 9.79 -22.68 45.88
N ARG A 239 9.78 -24.02 45.63
CA ARG A 239 9.85 -24.57 44.26
C ARG A 239 8.55 -24.37 43.49
N ASN A 240 7.39 -24.42 44.17
CA ASN A 240 6.08 -24.17 43.57
C ASN A 240 5.86 -22.66 43.25
N GLU A 241 6.37 -21.75 44.08
CA GLU A 241 6.36 -20.32 43.79
C GLU A 241 7.20 -19.93 42.57
N GLY A 242 8.36 -20.56 42.41
CA GLY A 242 9.20 -20.39 41.23
C GLY A 242 8.50 -20.84 39.95
N ARG A 243 7.85 -22.02 39.97
CA ARG A 243 7.06 -22.52 38.82
C ARG A 243 5.83 -21.65 38.52
N ARG A 244 5.13 -21.20 39.54
CA ARG A 244 3.99 -20.27 39.36
C ARG A 244 4.40 -18.97 38.68
N ARG A 245 5.55 -18.39 39.09
CA ARG A 245 6.11 -17.20 38.43
C ARG A 245 6.48 -17.48 36.97
N ASN A 246 7.10 -18.63 36.69
CA ASN A 246 7.44 -19.04 35.33
C ASN A 246 6.21 -19.23 34.45
N LEU A 247 5.15 -19.87 34.94
CA LEU A 247 3.89 -20.04 34.22
C LEU A 247 3.24 -18.68 33.92
N LEU A 248 3.23 -17.76 34.87
CA LEU A 248 2.72 -16.41 34.65
C LEU A 248 3.53 -15.65 33.60
N ALA A 249 4.86 -15.78 33.61
CA ALA A 249 5.73 -15.18 32.60
C ALA A 249 5.47 -15.76 31.21
N LEU A 250 5.37 -17.08 31.06
CA LEU A 250 5.05 -17.74 29.79
C LEU A 250 3.65 -17.36 29.26
N ARG A 251 2.68 -17.22 30.15
CA ARG A 251 1.33 -16.74 29.76
C ARG A 251 1.35 -15.30 29.31
N ALA A 252 2.10 -14.43 29.97
CA ALA A 252 2.29 -13.03 29.59
C ALA A 252 3.00 -12.93 28.22
N GLU A 253 4.07 -13.68 28.02
CA GLU A 253 4.79 -13.76 26.74
C GLU A 253 3.89 -14.26 25.62
N ARG A 254 3.12 -15.34 25.84
CA ARG A 254 2.15 -15.82 24.85
C ARG A 254 1.06 -14.79 24.56
N ALA A 255 0.53 -14.11 25.58
CA ALA A 255 -0.48 -13.08 25.40
C ALA A 255 0.04 -11.91 24.57
N GLU A 256 1.28 -11.49 24.78
CA GLU A 256 1.94 -10.44 24.00
C GLU A 256 2.19 -10.90 22.56
N THR A 257 2.71 -12.10 22.35
CA THR A 257 2.90 -12.69 21.01
C THR A 257 1.54 -12.80 20.27
N LEU A 258 0.47 -13.21 20.95
CA LEU A 258 -0.88 -13.24 20.38
C LEU A 258 -1.42 -11.84 20.11
N ARG A 259 -1.12 -10.85 20.93
CA ARG A 259 -1.52 -9.46 20.70
C ARG A 259 -0.89 -8.91 19.42
N LEU A 260 0.38 -9.23 19.21
CA LEU A 260 1.12 -8.88 18.01
C LEU A 260 0.69 -9.70 16.76
N ALA A 261 0.21 -10.93 16.94
CA ALA A 261 -0.25 -11.82 15.85
C ALA A 261 -1.74 -11.66 15.49
N ARG A 262 -2.57 -11.05 16.35
CA ARG A 262 -4.01 -10.87 16.11
C ARG A 262 -4.34 -9.74 15.15
N GLY A 263 -4.06 -9.97 13.87
CA GLY A 263 -4.80 -9.37 12.77
C GLY A 263 -5.78 -10.41 12.23
N GLU A 264 -7.00 -10.48 12.74
CA GLU A 264 -7.94 -11.56 12.41
C GLU A 264 -8.25 -11.66 10.93
N LEU A 265 -8.04 -12.88 10.39
CA LEU A 265 -8.60 -13.36 9.14
C LEU A 265 -10.07 -13.73 9.38
N SER A 266 -10.96 -12.96 8.76
CA SER A 266 -12.32 -13.41 8.47
C SER A 266 -12.61 -13.14 7.01
N MET A 267 -12.28 -14.10 6.14
CA MET A 267 -12.81 -14.16 4.79
C MET A 267 -13.43 -15.54 4.56
N GLY A 268 -14.73 -15.61 4.74
CA GLY A 268 -15.55 -16.71 4.25
C GLY A 268 -15.69 -16.63 2.74
N LEU A 269 -15.11 -17.56 2.00
CA LEU A 269 -15.41 -17.80 0.60
C LEU A 269 -16.74 -18.54 0.51
N ALA A 270 -17.79 -17.83 0.12
CA ALA A 270 -19.05 -18.47 -0.29
C ALA A 270 -18.88 -19.05 -1.69
N SER A 271 -18.92 -20.36 -1.81
CA SER A 271 -19.00 -21.07 -3.11
C SER A 271 -20.42 -20.98 -3.64
N SER A 272 -20.62 -20.27 -4.74
CA SER A 272 -21.88 -20.21 -5.47
C SER A 272 -22.03 -21.38 -6.45
N GLY A 273 -23.27 -21.87 -6.56
CA GLY A 273 -23.69 -23.07 -7.25
C GLY A 273 -23.35 -23.19 -8.74
N THR A 274 -23.60 -24.40 -9.25
CA THR A 274 -23.29 -24.88 -10.61
C THR A 274 -24.13 -24.19 -11.68
N SER A 275 -23.47 -23.43 -12.58
CA SER A 275 -24.04 -22.90 -13.81
C SER A 275 -23.59 -23.69 -15.06
N GLY A 276 -24.33 -23.57 -16.20
CA GLY A 276 -24.08 -24.31 -17.44
C GLY A 276 -22.70 -24.07 -18.09
N LYS A 277 -22.33 -24.91 -19.06
CA LYS A 277 -21.04 -24.86 -19.78
C LYS A 277 -20.77 -23.56 -20.55
N ARG A 278 -21.80 -22.86 -21.04
CA ARG A 278 -21.71 -21.59 -21.78
C ARG A 278 -22.26 -20.49 -20.92
N VAL A 279 -21.45 -19.43 -20.70
CA VAL A 279 -21.81 -18.34 -19.82
C VAL A 279 -22.30 -17.13 -20.60
N ILE A 280 -21.55 -16.70 -21.63
CA ILE A 280 -21.87 -15.55 -22.48
C ILE A 280 -21.53 -15.87 -23.92
N GLU A 281 -22.41 -15.46 -24.85
CA GLU A 281 -22.15 -15.43 -26.29
C GLU A 281 -22.62 -14.08 -26.83
N ALA A 282 -21.71 -13.34 -27.46
CA ALA A 282 -22.00 -12.09 -28.14
C ALA A 282 -21.70 -12.28 -29.64
N LYS A 283 -22.61 -11.83 -30.52
CA LYS A 283 -22.46 -11.88 -31.97
C LYS A 283 -22.70 -10.50 -32.56
N ASN A 284 -21.72 -10.01 -33.33
CA ASN A 284 -21.79 -8.74 -34.05
C ASN A 284 -22.29 -7.56 -33.23
N LEU A 285 -21.84 -7.53 -31.95
CA LEU A 285 -22.19 -6.47 -31.01
C LEU A 285 -21.60 -5.14 -31.49
N ALA A 286 -22.46 -4.15 -31.69
CA ALA A 286 -22.07 -2.80 -32.06
C ALA A 286 -22.65 -1.79 -31.07
N LYS A 287 -21.88 -0.77 -30.69
CA LYS A 287 -22.32 0.29 -29.77
C LYS A 287 -21.71 1.63 -30.15
N ALA A 288 -22.56 2.64 -30.24
CA ALA A 288 -22.17 4.02 -30.38
C ALA A 288 -22.72 4.83 -29.20
N TYR A 289 -21.98 5.84 -28.77
CA TYR A 289 -22.36 6.77 -27.71
C TYR A 289 -22.02 8.20 -28.15
N GLY A 290 -22.98 9.14 -28.05
CA GLY A 290 -22.76 10.53 -28.41
C GLY A 290 -22.26 10.73 -29.87
N GLY A 291 -22.69 9.90 -30.82
CA GLY A 291 -22.24 9.97 -32.23
C GLY A 291 -20.89 9.29 -32.52
N ARG A 292 -20.15 8.87 -31.48
CA ARG A 292 -18.89 8.14 -31.62
C ARG A 292 -19.13 6.63 -31.54
N THR A 293 -18.73 5.89 -32.58
CA THR A 293 -18.78 4.44 -32.54
C THR A 293 -17.66 3.90 -31.63
N LEU A 294 -18.04 3.24 -30.53
CA LEU A 294 -17.11 2.62 -29.59
C LEU A 294 -16.78 1.18 -30.01
N ILE A 295 -17.79 0.42 -30.42
CA ILE A 295 -17.65 -0.96 -30.85
C ILE A 295 -18.33 -1.08 -32.26
N LYS A 296 -17.56 -1.54 -33.25
CA LYS A 296 -18.08 -1.64 -34.65
C LYS A 296 -18.72 -2.97 -34.93
N SER A 297 -18.11 -4.06 -34.55
CA SER A 297 -18.60 -5.43 -34.68
C SER A 297 -17.74 -6.34 -33.84
N PHE A 298 -18.27 -6.75 -32.71
CA PHE A 298 -17.55 -7.58 -31.74
C PHE A 298 -18.31 -8.89 -31.52
N SER A 299 -17.62 -10.00 -31.71
CA SER A 299 -18.16 -11.31 -31.44
C SER A 299 -17.21 -12.08 -30.51
N THR A 300 -17.76 -12.65 -29.46
CA THR A 300 -17.00 -13.47 -28.53
C THR A 300 -17.88 -14.52 -27.88
N ARG A 301 -17.26 -15.58 -27.38
CA ARG A 301 -17.91 -16.62 -26.61
C ARG A 301 -17.06 -16.86 -25.35
N ILE A 302 -17.68 -16.82 -24.17
CA ILE A 302 -17.06 -17.11 -22.89
C ILE A 302 -17.65 -18.40 -22.37
N LEU A 303 -16.79 -19.37 -22.10
CA LEU A 303 -17.14 -20.67 -21.55
C LEU A 303 -16.88 -20.68 -20.03
N ARG A 304 -17.46 -21.64 -19.36
CA ARG A 304 -17.19 -21.85 -17.94
C ARG A 304 -15.73 -22.23 -17.71
N GLY A 305 -15.04 -21.46 -16.86
CA GLY A 305 -13.61 -21.64 -16.55
C GLY A 305 -12.70 -20.70 -17.33
N ASP A 306 -13.20 -20.00 -18.36
CA ASP A 306 -12.42 -18.99 -19.07
C ASP A 306 -12.10 -17.81 -18.15
N ARG A 307 -10.86 -17.32 -18.24
CA ARG A 307 -10.42 -16.09 -17.62
C ARG A 307 -10.19 -15.06 -18.73
N VAL A 308 -11.12 -14.11 -18.85
CA VAL A 308 -11.11 -13.11 -19.91
C VAL A 308 -10.77 -11.76 -19.34
N ALA A 309 -9.76 -11.09 -19.87
CA ALA A 309 -9.38 -9.71 -19.54
C ALA A 309 -9.72 -8.80 -20.72
N ILE A 310 -10.33 -7.64 -20.44
CA ILE A 310 -10.55 -6.57 -21.41
C ILE A 310 -9.50 -5.49 -21.20
N VAL A 311 -8.61 -5.33 -22.16
CA VAL A 311 -7.50 -4.38 -22.11
C VAL A 311 -7.70 -3.29 -23.18
N GLY A 312 -7.32 -2.07 -22.86
CA GLY A 312 -7.36 -0.94 -23.79
C GLY A 312 -7.17 0.41 -23.09
N PRO A 313 -6.93 1.49 -23.84
CA PRO A 313 -6.78 2.84 -23.28
C PRO A 313 -8.05 3.32 -22.57
N ASN A 314 -7.92 4.32 -21.73
CA ASN A 314 -9.05 4.95 -21.08
C ASN A 314 -9.94 5.64 -22.13
N GLY A 315 -11.27 5.59 -21.94
CA GLY A 315 -12.23 6.10 -22.93
C GLY A 315 -12.48 5.20 -24.14
N ALA A 316 -11.88 4.01 -24.22
CA ALA A 316 -12.12 3.04 -25.32
C ALA A 316 -13.45 2.27 -25.20
N GLY A 317 -14.24 2.50 -24.15
CA GLY A 317 -15.53 1.83 -23.96
C GLY A 317 -15.41 0.46 -23.30
N LYS A 318 -14.48 0.27 -22.38
CA LYS A 318 -14.33 -0.98 -21.61
C LYS A 318 -15.48 -1.23 -20.63
N THR A 319 -16.10 -0.15 -20.17
CA THR A 319 -17.21 -0.16 -19.17
C THR A 319 -18.55 -0.04 -19.83
#